data_3db45008f5665c4d4c480f3667798131
#
_entry.id   3db45008f5665c4d4c480f3667798131
#
_cell.length_a   1.000
_cell.length_b   1.000
_cell.length_c   1.000
_cell.angle_alpha   90.00
_cell.angle_beta   90.00
_cell.angle_gamma   90.00
#
_symmetry.space_group_name_H-M   'P 1'
#
loop_
_entity.id
_entity.type
_entity.pdbx_description
1 polymer ?
#
loop_
_entity_poly.entity_id
_entity_poly.type
_entity_poly.pdbx_seq_one_letter_code
_entity_poly.pdbx_strand_id
1 'polypeptide(L)'
;AVAVAEITLPFNVMAADAPKNTQESEEKVVWSACTVNCGSRCPLRMHVKDDRITYVETDNTGTDTYNLDHQVRACLRGRSMRRRVYNPDRLKYPMKRVGKRGEGKFKRISWDEAVTEIADALKRNIAKYGNESIYLNYGTGTLGGTMTKSWPPASTMLARFMNCIGGYLNHYGDYSTAQIAVGLDYTYCGGWALGNGMADIENTKLIVLFGNNPSETRMSG
;
A
#
# COMPACT_ATOMS: atom_id res chain seq x y z
N ALA A 1 18.47 13.73 2.82
CA ALA A 1 17.98 14.86 3.67
C ALA A 1 18.19 16.24 3.03
N VAL A 2 19.07 16.36 2.03
CA VAL A 2 19.42 17.68 1.41
C VAL A 2 18.52 18.06 0.24
N ALA A 3 17.78 17.12 -0.35
CA ALA A 3 16.88 17.42 -1.48
C ALA A 3 15.55 18.11 -1.07
N VAL A 4 15.29 18.23 0.23
CA VAL A 4 14.03 18.78 0.76
C VAL A 4 14.02 20.31 0.81
N ALA A 5 15.17 20.95 0.89
CA ALA A 5 15.28 22.40 1.07
C ALA A 5 14.83 23.22 -0.16
N GLU A 6 14.87 22.65 -1.37
CA GLU A 6 14.42 23.33 -2.58
C GLU A 6 12.93 23.10 -2.92
N ILE A 7 12.24 22.28 -2.14
CA ILE A 7 10.82 21.93 -2.36
C ILE A 7 9.89 22.79 -1.49
N THR A 8 10.39 23.69 -0.70
CA THR A 8 9.58 24.64 0.04
C THR A 8 9.03 25.74 -0.87
N LEU A 9 8.15 25.37 -1.78
CA LEU A 9 7.18 26.35 -2.22
C LEU A 9 6.21 26.56 -1.05
N PRO A 10 5.97 27.81 -0.66
CA PRO A 10 5.15 28.07 0.51
C PRO A 10 3.76 27.48 0.30
N PHE A 11 3.36 26.64 1.21
CA PHE A 11 2.02 26.06 1.30
C PHE A 11 0.91 27.13 1.35
N ASN A 12 1.31 28.38 1.52
CA ASN A 12 0.43 29.56 1.65
C ASN A 12 -0.22 30.00 0.33
N VAL A 13 0.22 29.54 -0.83
CA VAL A 13 -0.35 30.02 -2.12
C VAL A 13 -1.65 29.32 -2.47
N MET A 14 -1.93 28.13 -1.92
CA MET A 14 -3.20 27.46 -2.15
C MET A 14 -4.22 27.60 -0.98
N ALA A 15 -3.82 28.21 0.10
CA ALA A 15 -4.71 28.43 1.26
C ALA A 15 -5.28 29.85 1.34
N ALA A 16 -4.83 30.76 0.47
CA ALA A 16 -5.17 32.18 0.60
C ALA A 16 -6.49 32.59 -0.06
N ASP A 17 -7.04 31.79 -0.97
CA ASP A 17 -8.22 32.20 -1.76
C ASP A 17 -9.45 31.30 -1.61
N ALA A 18 -9.48 30.40 -0.64
CA ALA A 18 -10.75 29.77 -0.28
C ALA A 18 -11.54 30.73 0.61
N PRO A 19 -12.76 31.11 0.23
CA PRO A 19 -13.60 31.95 1.09
C PRO A 19 -13.73 31.25 2.44
N LYS A 20 -13.37 31.94 3.51
CA LYS A 20 -13.63 31.50 4.88
C LYS A 20 -15.14 31.47 5.08
N ASN A 21 -15.75 30.36 4.74
CA ASN A 21 -17.10 30.08 5.16
C ASN A 21 -17.06 29.87 6.67
N THR A 22 -17.51 30.85 7.42
CA THR A 22 -17.51 30.89 8.89
C THR A 22 -18.59 29.99 9.51
N GLN A 23 -19.24 29.14 8.75
CA GLN A 23 -20.01 28.04 9.31
C GLN A 23 -19.01 26.97 9.79
N GLU A 24 -19.02 26.74 11.10
CA GLU A 24 -18.30 25.56 11.64
C GLU A 24 -18.76 24.32 10.90
N SER A 25 -17.89 23.74 10.11
CA SER A 25 -18.21 22.52 9.40
C SER A 25 -18.37 21.38 10.41
N GLU A 26 -19.46 20.64 10.26
CA GLU A 26 -19.71 19.46 11.06
C GLU A 26 -18.65 18.38 10.76
N GLU A 27 -18.12 17.75 11.80
CA GLU A 27 -17.20 16.62 11.64
C GLU A 27 -17.94 15.42 11.05
N LYS A 28 -17.42 14.85 9.98
CA LYS A 28 -17.96 13.64 9.34
C LYS A 28 -17.05 12.45 9.62
N VAL A 29 -17.63 11.30 9.90
CA VAL A 29 -16.90 10.04 10.02
C VAL A 29 -17.13 9.22 8.75
N VAL A 30 -16.05 8.92 8.04
CA VAL A 30 -16.08 8.14 6.81
C VAL A 30 -15.26 6.88 6.94
N TRP A 31 -15.74 5.79 6.34
CA TRP A 31 -15.01 4.54 6.31
C TRP A 31 -13.86 4.58 5.30
N SER A 32 -12.75 4.01 5.68
CA SER A 32 -11.58 3.81 4.86
C SER A 32 -10.90 2.48 5.22
N ALA A 33 -9.80 2.17 4.58
CA ALA A 33 -9.00 0.99 4.88
C ALA A 33 -7.54 1.35 5.10
N CYS A 34 -6.88 0.60 5.96
CA CYS A 34 -5.45 0.72 6.18
C CYS A 34 -4.68 0.32 4.91
N THR A 35 -3.77 1.18 4.49
CA THR A 35 -2.93 0.97 3.29
C THR A 35 -1.51 0.55 3.64
N VAL A 36 -1.25 0.13 4.86
CA VAL A 36 0.05 -0.44 5.26
C VAL A 36 0.23 -1.81 4.61
N ASN A 37 1.45 -2.09 4.20
CA ASN A 37 1.82 -3.31 3.48
C ASN A 37 1.88 -4.57 4.37
N CYS A 38 0.83 -4.87 5.10
CA CYS A 38 0.74 -6.08 5.92
C CYS A 38 -0.39 -7.04 5.49
N GLY A 39 -1.22 -6.63 4.53
CA GLY A 39 -2.32 -7.46 4.03
C GLY A 39 -3.58 -7.51 4.89
N SER A 40 -3.56 -7.05 6.13
CA SER A 40 -4.72 -7.12 7.03
C SER A 40 -5.90 -6.25 6.58
N ARG A 41 -5.65 -5.19 5.81
CA ARG A 41 -6.69 -4.30 5.26
C ARG A 41 -7.69 -3.79 6.29
N CYS A 42 -7.20 -3.55 7.51
CA CYS A 42 -8.07 -3.17 8.63
C CYS A 42 -8.96 -1.99 8.27
N PRO A 43 -10.27 -2.05 8.56
CA PRO A 43 -11.17 -0.93 8.40
C PRO A 43 -10.78 0.20 9.36
N LEU A 44 -10.89 1.43 8.87
CA LEU A 44 -10.58 2.64 9.61
C LEU A 44 -11.78 3.59 9.54
N ARG A 45 -12.07 4.24 10.64
CA ARG A 45 -13.05 5.33 10.72
C ARG A 45 -12.27 6.64 10.72
N MET A 46 -12.39 7.40 9.64
CA MET A 46 -11.71 8.68 9.47
C MET A 46 -12.63 9.82 9.86
N HIS A 47 -12.24 10.56 10.88
CA HIS A 47 -12.89 11.82 11.24
C HIS A 47 -12.39 12.91 10.32
N VAL A 48 -13.30 13.57 9.61
CA VAL A 48 -12.98 14.60 8.63
C VAL A 48 -13.72 15.88 8.99
N LYS A 49 -12.97 16.96 9.15
CA LYS A 49 -13.47 18.33 9.34
C LYS A 49 -12.69 19.26 8.41
N ASP A 50 -13.37 20.16 7.72
CA ASP A 50 -12.75 21.11 6.77
C ASP A 50 -11.84 20.42 5.74
N ASP A 51 -12.32 19.32 5.15
CA ASP A 51 -11.60 18.46 4.20
C ASP A 51 -10.27 17.90 4.72
N ARG A 52 -10.10 17.85 6.03
CA ARG A 52 -8.90 17.30 6.67
C ARG A 52 -9.25 16.18 7.64
N ILE A 53 -8.44 15.13 7.62
CA ILE A 53 -8.52 14.05 8.59
C ILE A 53 -8.02 14.61 9.93
N THR A 54 -8.90 14.68 10.91
CA THR A 54 -8.61 15.15 12.27
C THR A 54 -8.17 14.02 13.17
N TYR A 55 -8.83 12.86 13.03
CA TYR A 55 -8.56 11.68 13.83
C TYR A 55 -8.79 10.38 13.02
N VAL A 56 -8.17 9.28 13.46
CA VAL A 56 -8.35 7.95 12.87
C VAL A 56 -8.63 6.95 13.96
N GLU A 57 -9.79 6.33 13.89
CA GLU A 57 -10.19 5.23 14.75
C GLU A 57 -10.05 3.89 14.03
N THR A 58 -10.03 2.85 14.82
CA THR A 58 -10.26 1.49 14.34
C THR A 58 -11.75 1.20 14.22
N ASP A 59 -12.11 0.04 13.71
CA ASP A 59 -13.48 -0.46 13.80
C ASP A 59 -13.82 -0.78 15.27
N ASN A 60 -14.84 -0.11 15.79
CA ASN A 60 -15.37 -0.24 17.15
C ASN A 60 -16.90 -0.16 17.14
N THR A 61 -17.52 -0.50 16.01
CA THR A 61 -18.97 -0.36 15.82
C THR A 61 -19.76 -1.59 16.21
N GLY A 62 -19.12 -2.76 16.37
CA GLY A 62 -19.77 -3.99 16.75
C GLY A 62 -19.56 -4.34 18.23
N THR A 63 -20.06 -5.48 18.63
CA THR A 63 -20.00 -5.99 19.99
C THR A 63 -18.78 -6.85 20.28
N ASP A 64 -18.01 -7.20 19.23
CA ASP A 64 -16.84 -8.08 19.31
C ASP A 64 -17.20 -9.50 19.83
N THR A 65 -18.41 -9.93 19.52
CA THR A 65 -18.88 -11.25 19.88
C THR A 65 -18.17 -12.30 19.04
N TYR A 66 -17.55 -13.25 19.67
CA TYR A 66 -16.84 -14.33 19.01
C TYR A 66 -17.76 -15.12 18.07
N ASN A 67 -17.27 -15.48 16.90
CA ASN A 67 -18.00 -16.14 15.81
C ASN A 67 -19.17 -15.36 15.16
N LEU A 68 -19.57 -14.21 15.67
CA LEU A 68 -20.70 -13.46 15.14
C LEU A 68 -20.27 -12.07 14.63
N ASP A 69 -19.62 -11.31 15.46
CA ASP A 69 -19.34 -9.90 15.23
C ASP A 69 -17.87 -9.59 15.55
N HIS A 70 -17.00 -10.35 14.90
CA HIS A 70 -15.57 -10.22 15.11
C HIS A 70 -15.02 -8.99 14.37
N GLN A 71 -14.44 -8.08 15.12
CA GLN A 71 -13.88 -6.84 14.59
C GLN A 71 -12.39 -6.94 14.31
N VAL A 72 -11.98 -6.55 13.11
CA VAL A 72 -10.55 -6.41 12.76
C VAL A 72 -10.07 -5.04 13.17
N ARG A 73 -9.45 -4.94 14.34
CA ARG A 73 -8.94 -3.68 14.87
C ARG A 73 -7.58 -3.33 14.30
N ALA A 74 -7.47 -2.09 13.85
CA ALA A 74 -6.22 -1.59 13.30
C ALA A 74 -5.17 -1.37 14.41
N CYS A 75 -3.97 -1.88 14.17
CA CYS A 75 -2.82 -1.62 15.01
C CYS A 75 -2.38 -0.14 14.93
N LEU A 76 -1.37 0.23 15.69
CA LEU A 76 -0.86 1.60 15.73
C LEU A 76 -0.45 2.16 14.36
N ARG A 77 0.06 1.32 13.46
CA ARG A 77 0.42 1.75 12.09
C ARG A 77 -0.79 2.22 11.28
N GLY A 78 -1.88 1.48 11.32
CA GLY A 78 -3.14 1.90 10.67
C GLY A 78 -3.71 3.16 11.30
N ARG A 79 -3.74 3.21 12.62
CA ARG A 79 -4.26 4.37 13.38
C ARG A 79 -3.43 5.63 13.18
N SER A 80 -2.15 5.52 12.82
CA SER A 80 -1.27 6.65 12.52
C SER A 80 -1.32 7.15 11.06
N MET A 81 -2.23 6.64 10.22
CA MET A 81 -2.32 6.98 8.79
C MET A 81 -2.45 8.49 8.54
N ARG A 82 -3.09 9.25 9.43
CA ARG A 82 -3.16 10.71 9.34
C ARG A 82 -1.78 11.35 9.23
N ARG A 83 -0.83 10.91 10.06
CA ARG A 83 0.56 11.42 10.03
C ARG A 83 1.24 11.14 8.69
N ARG A 84 0.96 9.98 8.09
CA ARG A 84 1.48 9.63 6.78
C ARG A 84 0.88 10.49 5.66
N VAL A 85 -0.42 10.75 5.70
CA VAL A 85 -1.11 11.57 4.70
C VAL A 85 -0.58 13.00 4.69
N TYR A 86 -0.35 13.57 5.88
CA TYR A 86 0.10 14.96 6.04
C TYR A 86 1.60 15.09 6.32
N ASN A 87 2.38 14.06 6.03
CA ASN A 87 3.83 14.15 6.19
C ASN A 87 4.39 15.22 5.22
N PRO A 88 5.16 16.21 5.72
CA PRO A 88 5.75 17.25 4.89
C PRO A 88 6.71 16.69 3.83
N ASP A 89 7.38 15.57 4.12
CA ASP A 89 8.31 14.92 3.20
C ASP A 89 7.61 14.06 2.14
N ARG A 90 6.28 14.05 2.10
CA ARG A 90 5.54 13.29 1.10
C ARG A 90 5.76 13.84 -0.30
N LEU A 91 6.16 12.97 -1.23
CA LEU A 91 6.26 13.33 -2.65
C LEU A 91 4.87 13.71 -3.20
N LYS A 92 4.78 14.91 -3.79
CA LYS A 92 3.53 15.45 -4.35
C LYS A 92 3.59 15.62 -5.87
N TYR A 93 4.78 15.59 -6.43
CA TYR A 93 5.06 15.86 -7.83
C TYR A 93 6.06 14.86 -8.37
N PRO A 94 6.10 14.64 -9.70
CA PRO A 94 7.15 13.87 -10.33
C PRO A 94 8.50 14.51 -10.10
N MET A 95 9.49 13.67 -9.82
CA MET A 95 10.88 14.09 -9.56
C MET A 95 11.82 13.36 -10.48
N LYS A 96 12.71 14.09 -11.13
CA LYS A 96 13.75 13.55 -12.00
C LYS A 96 15.11 13.66 -11.33
N ARG A 97 15.89 12.60 -11.36
CA ARG A 97 17.26 12.62 -10.86
C ARG A 97 18.14 13.49 -11.77
N VAL A 98 18.92 14.40 -11.15
CA VAL A 98 19.83 15.31 -11.85
C VAL A 98 21.29 15.08 -11.51
N GLY A 99 21.60 14.25 -10.53
CA GLY A 99 22.95 13.87 -10.12
C GLY A 99 23.30 12.43 -10.50
N LYS A 100 24.51 12.01 -10.12
CA LYS A 100 24.94 10.62 -10.23
C LYS A 100 24.05 9.73 -9.35
N ARG A 101 23.99 8.44 -9.69
CA ARG A 101 23.26 7.46 -8.88
C ARG A 101 23.87 7.42 -7.47
N GLY A 102 23.01 7.55 -6.45
CA GLY A 102 23.44 7.60 -5.05
C GLY A 102 23.60 9.00 -4.45
N GLU A 103 23.71 10.07 -5.27
CA GLU A 103 23.84 11.44 -4.76
C GLU A 103 22.54 12.01 -4.15
N GLY A 104 21.39 11.40 -4.42
CA GLY A 104 20.11 11.86 -3.89
C GLY A 104 19.62 13.21 -4.45
N LYS A 105 20.16 13.67 -5.58
CA LYS A 105 19.79 14.95 -6.18
C LYS A 105 18.66 14.79 -7.17
N PHE A 106 17.56 15.50 -6.93
CA PHE A 106 16.37 15.46 -7.77
C PHE A 106 15.86 16.86 -8.06
N LYS A 107 15.24 17.05 -9.22
CA LYS A 107 14.45 18.25 -9.55
C LYS A 107 13.01 17.87 -9.83
N ARG A 108 12.08 18.78 -9.52
CA ARG A 108 10.68 18.67 -9.90
C ARG A 108 10.56 18.80 -11.42
N ILE A 109 9.71 17.97 -12.01
CA ILE A 109 9.32 18.05 -13.43
C ILE A 109 7.80 18.06 -13.57
N SER A 110 7.29 18.38 -14.75
CA SER A 110 5.86 18.27 -15.04
C SER A 110 5.43 16.81 -15.21
N TRP A 111 4.13 16.55 -15.11
CA TRP A 111 3.59 15.24 -15.46
C TRP A 111 3.78 14.90 -16.93
N ASP A 112 3.65 15.87 -17.82
CA ASP A 112 3.86 15.67 -19.27
C ASP A 112 5.31 15.28 -19.58
N GLU A 113 6.27 15.95 -18.94
CA GLU A 113 7.69 15.59 -19.06
C GLU A 113 7.93 14.16 -18.54
N ALA A 114 7.39 13.81 -17.37
CA ALA A 114 7.56 12.49 -16.77
C ALA A 114 6.97 11.38 -17.66
N VAL A 115 5.73 11.55 -18.12
CA VAL A 115 5.04 10.57 -18.96
C VAL A 115 5.73 10.41 -20.30
N THR A 116 6.15 11.51 -20.95
CA THR A 116 6.86 11.48 -22.23
C THR A 116 8.18 10.73 -22.10
N GLU A 117 9.00 11.04 -21.10
CA GLU A 117 10.28 10.36 -20.89
C GLU A 117 10.12 8.85 -20.64
N ILE A 118 9.11 8.47 -19.84
CA ILE A 118 8.81 7.04 -19.57
C ILE A 118 8.36 6.35 -20.87
N ALA A 119 7.44 6.96 -21.61
CA ALA A 119 6.94 6.41 -22.87
C ALA A 119 8.05 6.22 -23.90
N ASP A 120 8.93 7.22 -24.05
CA ASP A 120 10.06 7.14 -24.97
C ASP A 120 11.08 6.08 -24.55
N ALA A 121 11.32 5.93 -23.25
CA ALA A 121 12.20 4.88 -22.74
C ALA A 121 11.62 3.49 -23.02
N LEU A 122 10.32 3.29 -22.79
CA LEU A 122 9.63 2.03 -23.08
C LEU A 122 9.70 1.72 -24.58
N LYS A 123 9.32 2.67 -25.45
CA LYS A 123 9.38 2.50 -26.91
C LYS A 123 10.79 2.12 -27.40
N ARG A 124 11.83 2.82 -26.93
CA ARG A 124 13.22 2.51 -27.30
C ARG A 124 13.65 1.10 -26.87
N ASN A 125 13.32 0.71 -25.62
CA ASN A 125 13.70 -0.60 -25.12
C ASN A 125 12.95 -1.72 -25.84
N ILE A 126 11.65 -1.57 -26.05
CA ILE A 126 10.84 -2.56 -26.76
C ILE A 126 11.32 -2.70 -28.22
N ALA A 127 11.56 -1.60 -28.92
CA ALA A 127 12.03 -1.64 -30.30
C ALA A 127 13.42 -2.29 -30.45
N LYS A 128 14.29 -2.14 -29.44
CA LYS A 128 15.66 -2.65 -29.51
C LYS A 128 15.81 -4.07 -28.97
N TYR A 129 15.09 -4.42 -27.93
CA TYR A 129 15.32 -5.64 -27.15
C TYR A 129 14.09 -6.52 -26.97
N GLY A 130 12.91 -6.11 -27.48
CA GLY A 130 11.65 -6.82 -27.24
C GLY A 130 11.04 -6.53 -25.86
N ASN A 131 9.82 -7.00 -25.66
CA ASN A 131 9.07 -6.81 -24.40
C ASN A 131 9.66 -7.60 -23.22
N GLU A 132 10.36 -8.70 -23.48
CA GLU A 132 11.07 -9.49 -22.46
C GLU A 132 12.23 -8.72 -21.79
N SER A 133 12.66 -7.60 -22.36
CA SER A 133 13.62 -6.71 -21.70
C SER A 133 13.03 -5.91 -20.54
N ILE A 134 11.71 -5.91 -20.37
CA ILE A 134 11.00 -5.19 -19.35
C ILE A 134 10.58 -6.17 -18.26
N TYR A 135 11.28 -6.15 -17.14
CA TYR A 135 10.90 -6.93 -15.96
C TYR A 135 9.94 -6.15 -15.08
N LEU A 136 8.77 -6.73 -14.81
CA LEU A 136 7.79 -6.14 -13.93
C LEU A 136 7.78 -6.87 -12.58
N ASN A 137 8.39 -6.24 -11.58
CA ASN A 137 8.34 -6.73 -10.22
C ASN A 137 6.96 -6.49 -9.59
N TYR A 138 6.61 -7.26 -8.59
CA TYR A 138 5.35 -7.09 -7.88
C TYR A 138 5.52 -6.28 -6.59
N GLY A 139 4.43 -5.61 -6.18
CA GLY A 139 4.29 -5.07 -4.83
C GLY A 139 3.41 -5.98 -3.99
N THR A 140 3.67 -6.05 -2.70
CA THR A 140 2.88 -6.87 -1.77
C THR A 140 1.91 -6.02 -0.95
N GLY A 141 0.97 -6.70 -0.27
CA GLY A 141 -0.03 -6.09 0.58
C GLY A 141 -1.02 -5.20 -0.16
N THR A 142 -1.65 -4.32 0.57
CA THR A 142 -2.73 -3.46 0.04
C THR A 142 -2.24 -2.45 -0.99
N LEU A 143 -1.00 -1.99 -0.88
CA LEU A 143 -0.45 -0.96 -1.77
C LEU A 143 -0.25 -1.44 -3.21
N GLY A 144 -0.05 -2.72 -3.41
CA GLY A 144 0.09 -3.30 -4.74
C GLY A 144 -1.22 -3.44 -5.51
N GLY A 145 -2.37 -3.37 -4.82
CA GLY A 145 -3.64 -3.91 -5.27
C GLY A 145 -4.17 -3.44 -6.61
N THR A 146 -4.20 -2.14 -6.87
CA THR A 146 -4.85 -1.62 -8.08
C THR A 146 -3.88 -0.95 -9.05
N MET A 147 -2.85 -0.30 -8.55
CA MET A 147 -1.97 0.53 -9.37
C MET A 147 -0.70 -0.18 -9.81
N THR A 148 -0.15 -1.02 -8.97
CA THR A 148 1.07 -1.76 -9.25
C THR A 148 0.80 -3.25 -9.35
N LYS A 149 1.77 -4.03 -9.83
CA LYS A 149 1.66 -5.48 -9.85
C LYS A 149 1.61 -6.02 -8.42
N SER A 150 0.53 -6.71 -8.09
CA SER A 150 0.24 -7.29 -6.78
C SER A 150 -0.09 -8.77 -6.94
N TRP A 151 -0.43 -9.41 -5.86
CA TRP A 151 -0.93 -10.78 -5.89
C TRP A 151 -2.46 -10.81 -6.02
N PRO A 152 -3.04 -11.57 -6.96
CA PRO A 152 -2.37 -12.29 -8.06
C PRO A 152 -1.77 -11.35 -9.11
N PRO A 153 -0.62 -11.72 -9.70
CA PRO A 153 0.20 -10.81 -10.49
C PRO A 153 -0.47 -10.16 -11.71
N ALA A 154 -1.46 -10.83 -12.28
CA ALA A 154 -2.10 -10.38 -13.52
C ALA A 154 -3.21 -9.34 -13.33
N SER A 155 -3.62 -9.04 -12.10
CA SER A 155 -4.85 -8.28 -11.81
C SER A 155 -4.66 -6.77 -11.66
N THR A 156 -3.46 -6.24 -11.87
CA THR A 156 -3.16 -4.83 -11.63
C THR A 156 -3.19 -3.98 -12.88
N MET A 157 -3.41 -2.67 -12.72
CA MET A 157 -3.42 -1.73 -13.84
C MET A 157 -2.09 -1.71 -14.60
N LEU A 158 -0.96 -1.78 -13.89
CA LEU A 158 0.35 -1.78 -14.54
C LEU A 158 0.57 -3.06 -15.37
N ALA A 159 0.21 -4.22 -14.85
CA ALA A 159 0.28 -5.47 -15.61
C ALA A 159 -0.65 -5.44 -16.83
N ARG A 160 -1.87 -4.92 -16.65
CA ARG A 160 -2.82 -4.73 -17.77
C ARG A 160 -2.25 -3.80 -18.84
N PHE A 161 -1.71 -2.66 -18.43
CA PHE A 161 -1.06 -1.72 -19.35
C PHE A 161 0.06 -2.39 -20.14
N MET A 162 0.96 -3.09 -19.45
CA MET A 162 2.08 -3.79 -20.10
C MET A 162 1.60 -4.86 -21.08
N ASN A 163 0.54 -5.60 -20.75
CA ASN A 163 -0.06 -6.57 -21.68
C ASN A 163 -0.67 -5.90 -22.91
N CYS A 164 -1.21 -4.69 -22.79
CA CYS A 164 -1.74 -3.94 -23.94
C CYS A 164 -0.63 -3.47 -24.90
N ILE A 165 0.61 -3.41 -24.47
CA ILE A 165 1.75 -2.98 -25.29
C ILE A 165 2.72 -4.12 -25.64
N GLY A 166 2.28 -5.36 -25.52
CA GLY A 166 3.01 -6.56 -25.99
C GLY A 166 3.57 -7.46 -24.88
N GLY A 167 3.29 -7.15 -23.62
CA GLY A 167 3.70 -7.98 -22.49
C GLY A 167 4.96 -7.50 -21.77
N TYR A 168 5.48 -8.38 -20.90
CA TYR A 168 6.64 -8.09 -20.05
C TYR A 168 7.22 -9.39 -19.49
N LEU A 169 8.46 -9.36 -19.01
CA LEU A 169 9.05 -10.47 -18.26
C LEU A 169 8.40 -10.55 -16.86
N ASN A 170 7.74 -11.66 -16.60
CA ASN A 170 7.12 -11.96 -15.32
C ASN A 170 8.12 -12.61 -14.36
N HIS A 171 7.76 -12.76 -13.07
CA HIS A 171 8.51 -13.51 -12.07
C HIS A 171 7.80 -14.84 -11.75
N TYR A 172 8.55 -15.77 -11.22
CA TYR A 172 8.07 -17.03 -10.65
C TYR A 172 8.19 -16.97 -9.12
N GLY A 173 7.14 -17.41 -8.42
CA GLY A 173 7.08 -17.34 -6.97
C GLY A 173 7.07 -15.91 -6.41
N ASP A 174 7.37 -15.78 -5.15
CA ASP A 174 7.56 -14.49 -4.48
C ASP A 174 8.77 -14.51 -3.55
N TYR A 175 9.27 -13.36 -3.17
CA TYR A 175 10.44 -13.25 -2.29
C TYR A 175 10.10 -13.47 -0.81
N SER A 176 8.81 -13.40 -0.44
CA SER A 176 8.36 -13.43 0.95
C SER A 176 7.96 -14.82 1.41
N THR A 177 7.24 -15.55 0.59
CA THR A 177 6.50 -16.74 0.99
C THR A 177 6.65 -17.94 0.06
N ALA A 178 7.43 -17.83 -1.02
CA ALA A 178 7.65 -18.93 -1.94
C ALA A 178 8.19 -20.19 -1.22
N GLN A 179 9.11 -20.02 -0.30
CA GLN A 179 9.66 -21.10 0.49
C GLN A 179 8.61 -21.77 1.38
N ILE A 180 7.77 -20.97 2.04
CA ILE A 180 6.68 -21.49 2.87
C ILE A 180 5.66 -22.23 2.01
N ALA A 181 5.29 -21.69 0.85
CA ALA A 181 4.35 -22.33 -0.07
C ALA A 181 4.86 -23.71 -0.51
N VAL A 182 6.12 -23.80 -0.94
CA VAL A 182 6.74 -25.07 -1.32
C VAL A 182 6.77 -26.05 -0.14
N GLY A 183 7.14 -25.58 1.04
CA GLY A 183 7.12 -26.40 2.26
C GLY A 183 5.74 -26.95 2.60
N LEU A 184 4.70 -26.12 2.48
CA LEU A 184 3.31 -26.54 2.73
C LEU A 184 2.83 -27.56 1.70
N ASP A 185 3.20 -27.41 0.42
CA ASP A 185 2.83 -28.37 -0.61
C ASP A 185 3.42 -29.76 -0.33
N TYR A 186 4.65 -29.83 0.13
CA TYR A 186 5.29 -31.10 0.47
C TYR A 186 4.82 -31.73 1.79
N THR A 187 4.43 -30.92 2.77
CA THR A 187 4.09 -31.41 4.11
C THR A 187 2.60 -31.60 4.31
N TYR A 188 1.76 -30.79 3.69
CA TYR A 188 0.32 -30.77 3.88
C TYR A 188 -0.48 -31.00 2.59
N CYS A 189 0.18 -31.37 1.50
CA CYS A 189 -0.43 -31.72 0.21
C CYS A 189 -1.30 -30.60 -0.42
N GLY A 190 -1.04 -29.35 -0.10
CA GLY A 190 -1.79 -28.25 -0.68
C GLY A 190 -1.43 -26.91 -0.07
N GLY A 191 -1.31 -25.91 -0.91
CA GLY A 191 -0.76 -24.60 -0.60
C GLY A 191 -1.51 -23.79 0.47
N TRP A 192 -1.60 -22.52 0.26
CA TRP A 192 -2.03 -21.46 1.16
C TRP A 192 -3.41 -21.59 1.84
N ALA A 193 -4.25 -22.50 1.42
CA ALA A 193 -5.65 -22.60 1.85
C ALA A 193 -5.89 -23.67 2.92
N LEU A 194 -4.84 -24.29 3.43
CA LEU A 194 -4.96 -25.34 4.44
C LEU A 194 -4.93 -24.75 5.85
N GLY A 195 -5.93 -25.08 6.62
CA GLY A 195 -6.05 -24.68 8.01
C GLY A 195 -7.46 -24.15 8.32
N ASN A 196 -7.74 -24.13 9.59
CA ASN A 196 -9.01 -23.60 10.10
C ASN A 196 -8.94 -22.07 10.28
N GLY A 197 -10.10 -21.45 10.38
CA GLY A 197 -10.20 -20.05 10.77
C GLY A 197 -9.78 -19.82 12.22
N MET A 198 -9.44 -18.59 12.57
CA MET A 198 -9.06 -18.22 13.95
C MET A 198 -10.15 -18.56 14.98
N ALA A 199 -11.41 -18.56 14.56
CA ALA A 199 -12.55 -18.93 15.40
C ALA A 199 -12.48 -20.37 15.92
N ASP A 200 -11.81 -21.26 15.21
CA ASP A 200 -11.71 -22.68 15.61
C ASP A 200 -10.75 -22.92 16.79
N ILE A 201 -10.05 -21.89 17.25
CA ILE A 201 -9.23 -21.95 18.46
C ILE A 201 -10.05 -22.35 19.68
N GLU A 202 -11.33 -21.96 19.77
CA GLU A 202 -12.23 -22.36 20.87
C GLU A 202 -12.45 -23.85 20.93
N ASN A 203 -12.40 -24.55 19.81
CA ASN A 203 -12.58 -26.00 19.75
C ASN A 203 -11.26 -26.75 19.98
N THR A 204 -10.16 -26.05 20.18
CA THR A 204 -8.82 -26.62 20.28
C THR A 204 -8.48 -26.97 21.73
N LYS A 205 -8.05 -28.21 21.98
CA LYS A 205 -7.61 -28.67 23.31
C LYS A 205 -6.11 -28.43 23.56
N LEU A 206 -5.32 -28.28 22.52
CA LEU A 206 -3.88 -28.03 22.60
C LEU A 206 -3.45 -27.12 21.46
N ILE A 207 -2.76 -26.02 21.80
CA ILE A 207 -2.13 -25.11 20.82
C ILE A 207 -0.63 -25.22 20.98
N VAL A 208 0.06 -25.50 19.87
CA VAL A 208 1.53 -25.56 19.83
C VAL A 208 2.04 -24.38 18.99
N LEU A 209 2.85 -23.53 19.59
CA LEU A 209 3.39 -22.32 18.95
C LEU A 209 4.87 -22.50 18.63
N PHE A 210 5.20 -22.69 17.38
CA PHE A 210 6.59 -22.80 16.89
C PHE A 210 7.12 -21.41 16.53
N GLY A 211 7.88 -20.79 17.44
CA GLY A 211 8.45 -19.46 17.22
C GLY A 211 7.42 -18.35 16.96
N ASN A 212 6.19 -18.56 17.36
CA ASN A 212 5.08 -17.63 17.16
C ASN A 212 4.62 -17.04 18.49
N ASN A 213 4.53 -15.73 18.57
CA ASN A 213 3.97 -15.02 19.72
C ASN A 213 2.86 -14.06 19.24
N PRO A 214 1.61 -14.51 19.16
CA PRO A 214 0.52 -13.69 18.64
C PRO A 214 0.27 -12.41 19.44
N SER A 215 0.56 -12.41 20.74
CA SER A 215 0.36 -11.23 21.59
C SER A 215 1.31 -10.07 21.27
N GLU A 216 2.48 -10.35 20.72
CA GLU A 216 3.47 -9.34 20.36
C GLU A 216 3.55 -9.08 18.85
N THR A 217 3.42 -10.13 18.04
CA THR A 217 3.73 -10.06 16.60
C THR A 217 2.51 -9.85 15.73
N ARG A 218 1.32 -9.95 16.28
CA ARG A 218 0.09 -9.75 15.53
C ARG A 218 -0.04 -8.30 15.04
N MET A 219 -0.36 -8.14 13.75
CA MET A 219 -0.44 -6.81 13.13
C MET A 219 -1.83 -6.19 13.16
N SER A 220 -2.87 -6.97 13.42
CA SER A 220 -4.24 -6.50 13.64
C SER A 220 -4.79 -7.15 14.90
N GLY A 221 -5.67 -6.45 15.58
CA GLY A 221 -6.36 -6.94 16.77
C GLY A 221 -7.43 -7.98 16.46
#